data_f5356cb4faf9ba7809215877dace851b
#
_entry.id   f5356cb4faf9ba7809215877dace851b
#
_cell.length_a   1.000
_cell.length_b   1.000
_cell.length_c   1.000
_cell.angle_alpha   90.00
_cell.angle_beta   90.00
_cell.angle_gamma   90.00
#
_symmetry.space_group_name_H-M   'P 1'
#
loop_
_entity.id
_entity.type
_entity.pdbx_description
1 polymer ?
#
loop_
_entity_poly.entity_id
_entity_poly.type
_entity_poly.pdbx_seq_one_letter_code
_entity_poly.pdbx_strand_id
1 'polypeptide(L)'
;MYFSLISEEKGAQLAIDAAKALPACSFVFYGRIDPEYEAKFASELERMSNVEYRGIFDSVAGDVVKELNQYDIHLFPTMCPHEGVPGVIAETKLAGIPTIASNRGYNGELIEDGTDGLLTTRDSAEELVDAISALFDNPARLDRMKEAALDSAARFYVDSYIALIVSELPQEGSAQ
;
A
#
# COMPACT_ATOMS: atom_id res chain seq x y z
N MET A 1 -4.47 6.85 -0.46
CA MET A 1 -5.05 6.35 0.80
C MET A 1 -3.99 5.60 1.62
N TYR A 2 -4.21 5.43 2.91
CA TYR A 2 -3.40 4.64 3.85
C TYR A 2 -4.21 3.42 4.30
N PHE A 3 -3.67 2.21 4.23
CA PHE A 3 -4.39 0.98 4.55
C PHE A 3 -3.48 0.01 5.33
N SER A 4 -3.40 0.21 6.65
CA SER A 4 -2.55 -0.56 7.57
C SER A 4 -2.98 -0.33 9.02
N LEU A 5 -2.29 -0.99 9.98
CA LEU A 5 -2.38 -0.58 11.39
C LEU A 5 -2.00 0.91 11.50
N ILE A 6 -2.87 1.71 12.12
CA ILE A 6 -2.63 3.13 12.32
C ILE A 6 -1.80 3.28 13.59
N SER A 7 -0.50 3.40 13.42
CA SER A 7 0.50 3.53 14.48
C SER A 7 1.68 4.37 14.02
N GLU A 8 2.46 4.84 14.97
CA GLU A 8 3.70 5.57 14.66
C GLU A 8 4.68 4.69 13.88
N GLU A 9 4.88 3.44 14.31
CA GLU A 9 5.78 2.47 13.65
C GLU A 9 5.37 2.18 12.20
N LYS A 10 4.07 2.17 11.89
CA LYS A 10 3.57 1.99 10.52
C LYS A 10 3.54 3.29 9.71
N GLY A 11 4.11 4.38 10.25
CA GLY A 11 4.29 5.63 9.54
C GLY A 11 3.00 6.44 9.37
N ALA A 12 1.98 6.21 10.20
CA ALA A 12 0.74 6.96 10.12
C ALA A 12 0.97 8.48 10.28
N GLN A 13 1.95 8.89 11.13
CA GLN A 13 2.29 10.29 11.28
C GLN A 13 2.89 10.89 10.01
N LEU A 14 3.73 10.15 9.28
CA LEU A 14 4.30 10.63 8.03
C LEU A 14 3.20 10.87 6.99
N ALA A 15 2.20 9.98 6.91
CA ALA A 15 1.05 10.16 6.02
C ALA A 15 0.17 11.36 6.42
N ILE A 16 -0.02 11.59 7.73
CA ILE A 16 -0.73 12.78 8.24
C ILE A 16 0.03 14.07 7.91
N ASP A 17 1.34 14.08 8.11
CA ASP A 17 2.14 15.28 7.83
C ASP A 17 2.23 15.56 6.32
N ALA A 18 2.23 14.52 5.48
CA ALA A 18 2.06 14.68 4.04
C ALA A 18 0.67 15.26 3.69
N ALA A 19 -0.39 14.84 4.38
CA ALA A 19 -1.73 15.36 4.17
C ALA A 19 -1.86 16.84 4.57
N LYS A 20 -1.17 17.29 5.63
CA LYS A 20 -1.08 18.71 6.00
C LYS A 20 -0.40 19.55 4.91
N ALA A 21 0.64 19.01 4.29
CA ALA A 21 1.39 19.70 3.23
C ALA A 21 0.64 19.71 1.88
N LEU A 22 -0.29 18.80 1.66
CA LEU A 22 -1.05 18.64 0.43
C LEU A 22 -2.57 18.83 0.65
N PRO A 23 -3.03 20.04 1.00
CA PRO A 23 -4.43 20.29 1.35
C PRO A 23 -5.42 20.11 0.18
N ALA A 24 -4.92 20.11 -1.07
CA ALA A 24 -5.73 19.84 -2.26
C ALA A 24 -5.96 18.34 -2.53
N CYS A 25 -5.22 17.46 -1.85
CA CYS A 25 -5.38 16.01 -1.97
C CYS A 25 -6.27 15.48 -0.84
N SER A 26 -7.13 14.49 -1.15
CA SER A 26 -7.89 13.76 -0.14
C SER A 26 -7.11 12.55 0.36
N PHE A 27 -7.06 12.41 1.68
CA PHE A 27 -6.41 11.28 2.32
C PHE A 27 -7.43 10.44 3.08
N VAL A 28 -7.45 9.15 2.83
CA VAL A 28 -8.34 8.22 3.50
C VAL A 28 -7.53 7.18 4.24
N PHE A 29 -7.87 6.97 5.50
CA PHE A 29 -7.19 6.02 6.38
C PHE A 29 -8.12 4.85 6.71
N TYR A 30 -7.62 3.64 6.51
CA TYR A 30 -8.21 2.40 6.95
C TYR A 30 -7.27 1.66 7.89
N GLY A 31 -7.84 1.03 8.88
CA GLY A 31 -7.13 0.13 9.77
C GLY A 31 -7.53 0.28 11.22
N ARG A 32 -7.10 -0.67 12.02
CA ARG A 32 -7.20 -0.55 13.48
C ARG A 32 -6.23 0.53 13.95
N ILE A 33 -6.65 1.32 14.91
CA ILE A 33 -5.78 2.29 15.56
C ILE A 33 -5.06 1.60 16.72
N ASP A 34 -3.75 1.80 16.81
CA ASP A 34 -2.98 1.40 17.98
C ASP A 34 -3.46 2.21 19.20
N PRO A 35 -3.77 1.57 20.34
CA PRO A 35 -4.27 2.29 21.52
C PRO A 35 -3.36 3.41 22.02
N GLU A 36 -2.04 3.26 21.87
CA GLU A 36 -1.08 4.29 22.29
C GLU A 36 -1.06 5.49 21.33
N TYR A 37 -1.53 5.31 20.11
CA TYR A 37 -1.58 6.35 19.07
C TYR A 37 -2.96 7.01 18.93
N GLU A 38 -4.01 6.45 19.52
CA GLU A 38 -5.41 6.84 19.31
C GLU A 38 -5.67 8.30 19.60
N ALA A 39 -5.26 8.81 20.79
CA ALA A 39 -5.50 10.19 21.19
C ALA A 39 -4.79 11.19 20.26
N LYS A 40 -3.56 10.87 19.82
CA LYS A 40 -2.79 11.67 18.87
C LYS A 40 -3.48 11.71 17.50
N PHE A 41 -3.88 10.55 16.98
CA PHE A 41 -4.56 10.43 15.70
C PHE A 41 -5.88 11.22 15.67
N ALA A 42 -6.73 11.06 16.70
CA ALA A 42 -7.99 11.81 16.80
C ALA A 42 -7.76 13.33 16.79
N SER A 43 -6.79 13.81 17.58
CA SER A 43 -6.45 15.25 17.64
C SER A 43 -5.93 15.80 16.31
N GLU A 44 -5.26 14.99 15.52
CA GLU A 44 -4.81 15.39 14.16
C GLU A 44 -5.99 15.50 13.20
N LEU A 45 -6.90 14.53 13.23
CA LEU A 45 -8.08 14.53 12.35
C LEU A 45 -9.00 15.73 12.58
N GLU A 46 -9.21 16.14 13.83
CA GLU A 46 -10.06 17.30 14.17
C GLU A 46 -9.62 18.60 13.48
N ARG A 47 -8.36 18.69 13.08
CA ARG A 47 -7.75 19.90 12.51
C ARG A 47 -7.67 19.85 10.99
N MET A 48 -8.09 18.74 10.37
CA MET A 48 -7.88 18.48 8.95
C MET A 48 -9.20 18.22 8.24
N SER A 49 -9.44 18.96 7.16
CA SER A 49 -10.64 18.79 6.33
C SER A 49 -10.43 17.86 5.14
N ASN A 50 -9.18 17.49 4.85
CA ASN A 50 -8.79 16.65 3.73
C ASN A 50 -8.40 15.24 4.15
N VAL A 51 -8.65 14.85 5.41
CA VAL A 51 -8.39 13.51 5.94
C VAL A 51 -9.69 12.89 6.45
N GLU A 52 -9.93 11.66 6.05
CA GLU A 52 -11.06 10.84 6.48
C GLU A 52 -10.56 9.52 7.08
N TYR A 53 -11.09 9.12 8.23
CA TYR A 53 -10.88 7.78 8.79
C TYR A 53 -12.13 6.94 8.59
N ARG A 54 -11.99 5.80 7.92
CA ARG A 54 -13.09 4.89 7.58
C ARG A 54 -13.11 3.60 8.41
N GLY A 55 -12.31 3.53 9.46
CA GLY A 55 -12.30 2.36 10.34
C GLY A 55 -11.57 1.16 9.75
N ILE A 56 -11.94 -0.01 10.24
CA ILE A 56 -11.39 -1.29 9.76
C ILE A 56 -12.24 -1.76 8.59
N PHE A 57 -11.62 -2.05 7.45
CA PHE A 57 -12.32 -2.65 6.33
C PHE A 57 -12.72 -4.10 6.65
N ASP A 58 -14.00 -4.42 6.49
CA ASP A 58 -14.52 -5.78 6.65
C ASP A 58 -14.40 -6.55 5.34
N SER A 59 -13.33 -7.33 5.20
CA SER A 59 -13.07 -8.15 4.01
C SER A 59 -14.04 -9.34 3.83
N VAL A 60 -14.83 -9.66 4.84
CA VAL A 60 -15.88 -10.70 4.74
C VAL A 60 -17.14 -10.12 4.11
N ALA A 61 -17.47 -8.87 4.44
CA ALA A 61 -18.65 -8.18 3.93
C ALA A 61 -18.40 -7.42 2.63
N GLY A 62 -17.14 -7.09 2.30
CA GLY A 62 -16.77 -6.25 1.18
C GLY A 62 -15.62 -6.81 0.33
N ASP A 63 -15.59 -6.38 -0.92
CA ASP A 63 -14.51 -6.65 -1.87
C ASP A 63 -13.41 -5.61 -1.70
N VAL A 64 -12.27 -6.02 -1.14
CA VAL A 64 -11.14 -5.13 -0.88
C VAL A 64 -10.57 -4.52 -2.16
N VAL A 65 -10.47 -5.28 -3.24
CA VAL A 65 -9.95 -4.78 -4.53
C VAL A 65 -10.86 -3.70 -5.10
N LYS A 66 -12.18 -3.89 -5.02
CA LYS A 66 -13.15 -2.90 -5.46
C LYS A 66 -13.11 -1.63 -4.59
N GLU A 67 -12.92 -1.77 -3.28
CA GLU A 67 -12.74 -0.62 -2.39
C GLU A 67 -11.46 0.13 -2.71
N LEU A 68 -10.36 -0.57 -2.86
CA LEU A 68 -9.06 0.03 -3.16
C LEU A 68 -9.05 0.75 -4.51
N ASN A 69 -9.69 0.20 -5.53
CA ASN A 69 -9.73 0.76 -6.91
C ASN A 69 -10.35 2.18 -6.99
N GLN A 70 -10.96 2.68 -5.90
CA GLN A 70 -11.48 4.05 -5.83
C GLN A 70 -10.38 5.11 -5.59
N TYR A 71 -9.15 4.69 -5.30
CA TYR A 71 -8.05 5.58 -4.93
C TYR A 71 -6.99 5.64 -6.02
N ASP A 72 -6.17 6.70 -5.99
CA ASP A 72 -5.11 6.91 -6.97
C ASP A 72 -3.78 6.32 -6.53
N ILE A 73 -3.47 6.40 -5.25
CA ILE A 73 -2.18 6.02 -4.67
C ILE A 73 -2.40 5.40 -3.30
N HIS A 74 -1.69 4.31 -3.02
CA HIS A 74 -1.56 3.74 -1.68
C HIS A 74 -0.28 4.25 -1.00
N LEU A 75 -0.37 4.64 0.26
CA LEU A 75 0.75 5.05 1.10
C LEU A 75 1.07 3.96 2.11
N PHE A 76 2.30 3.48 2.11
CA PHE A 76 2.81 2.48 3.04
C PHE A 76 4.18 2.90 3.62
N PRO A 77 4.23 4.03 4.34
CA PRO A 77 5.48 4.62 4.83
C PRO A 77 5.93 3.96 6.15
N THR A 78 5.96 2.62 6.20
CA THR A 78 6.32 1.90 7.41
C THR A 78 7.75 2.22 7.88
N MET A 79 7.93 2.45 9.18
CA MET A 79 9.23 2.59 9.83
C MET A 79 9.67 1.30 10.51
N CYS A 80 8.83 0.25 10.44
CA CYS A 80 9.12 -1.05 11.04
C CYS A 80 10.38 -1.67 10.41
N PRO A 81 11.45 -1.92 11.19
CA PRO A 81 12.69 -2.47 10.64
C PRO A 81 12.55 -3.94 10.22
N HIS A 82 11.54 -4.62 10.74
CA HIS A 82 11.24 -6.03 10.48
C HIS A 82 9.92 -6.20 9.71
N GLU A 83 9.66 -5.29 8.77
CA GLU A 83 8.47 -5.43 7.90
C GLU A 83 8.56 -6.75 7.14
N GLY A 84 7.52 -7.57 7.31
CA GLY A 84 7.40 -8.83 6.57
C GLY A 84 6.95 -8.59 5.12
N VAL A 85 6.32 -9.59 4.53
CA VAL A 85 5.67 -9.46 3.22
C VAL A 85 4.27 -8.86 3.42
N PRO A 86 4.06 -7.57 3.15
CA PRO A 86 2.76 -6.94 3.42
C PRO A 86 1.74 -7.31 2.34
N GLY A 87 0.70 -8.06 2.75
CA GLY A 87 -0.38 -8.48 1.85
C GLY A 87 -1.09 -7.32 1.15
N VAL A 88 -1.17 -6.17 1.81
CA VAL A 88 -1.80 -4.97 1.25
C VAL A 88 -1.15 -4.50 -0.06
N ILE A 89 0.15 -4.71 -0.26
CA ILE A 89 0.83 -4.37 -1.53
C ILE A 89 0.33 -5.27 -2.67
N ALA A 90 0.06 -6.55 -2.40
CA ALA A 90 -0.54 -7.44 -3.40
C ALA A 90 -1.99 -7.00 -3.71
N GLU A 91 -2.77 -6.65 -2.69
CA GLU A 91 -4.15 -6.19 -2.83
C GLU A 91 -4.22 -4.88 -3.64
N THR A 92 -3.33 -3.91 -3.38
CA THR A 92 -3.29 -2.65 -4.13
C THR A 92 -2.88 -2.86 -5.59
N LYS A 93 -1.95 -3.77 -5.86
CA LYS A 93 -1.59 -4.14 -7.24
C LYS A 93 -2.76 -4.80 -7.98
N LEU A 94 -3.50 -5.70 -7.33
CA LEU A 94 -4.73 -6.28 -7.89
C LEU A 94 -5.80 -5.23 -8.18
N ALA A 95 -5.82 -4.13 -7.43
CA ALA A 95 -6.69 -2.99 -7.67
C ALA A 95 -6.14 -1.99 -8.71
N GLY A 96 -4.95 -2.23 -9.27
CA GLY A 96 -4.31 -1.31 -10.21
C GLY A 96 -3.86 0.00 -9.56
N ILE A 97 -3.43 -0.04 -8.29
CA ILE A 97 -3.01 1.14 -7.55
C ILE A 97 -1.53 1.06 -7.21
N PRO A 98 -0.71 2.03 -7.64
CA PRO A 98 0.67 2.10 -7.24
C PRO A 98 0.81 2.41 -5.75
N THR A 99 1.79 1.78 -5.12
CA THR A 99 2.13 2.03 -3.72
C THR A 99 3.37 2.91 -3.62
N ILE A 100 3.31 3.96 -2.82
CA ILE A 100 4.48 4.68 -2.32
C ILE A 100 4.82 4.08 -0.96
N ALA A 101 5.92 3.34 -0.88
CA ALA A 101 6.34 2.64 0.33
C ALA A 101 7.76 3.03 0.75
N SER A 102 8.05 2.94 2.03
CA SER A 102 9.44 2.97 2.49
C SER A 102 10.20 1.73 2.01
N ASN A 103 11.46 1.89 1.62
CA ASN A 103 12.32 0.78 1.22
C ASN A 103 12.80 0.00 2.45
N ARG A 104 11.88 -0.77 3.07
CA ARG A 104 12.11 -1.57 4.27
C ARG A 104 11.57 -2.98 4.09
N GLY A 105 12.20 -3.93 4.79
CA GLY A 105 11.82 -5.34 4.74
C GLY A 105 11.74 -5.82 3.28
N TYR A 106 10.61 -6.45 2.93
CA TYR A 106 10.39 -7.01 1.59
C TYR A 106 9.72 -6.03 0.61
N ASN A 107 9.51 -4.75 0.98
CA ASN A 107 8.83 -3.79 0.10
C ASN A 107 9.56 -3.63 -1.24
N GLY A 108 10.91 -3.59 -1.22
CA GLY A 108 11.72 -3.50 -2.44
C GLY A 108 11.69 -4.75 -3.33
N GLU A 109 11.23 -5.89 -2.82
CA GLU A 109 11.01 -7.10 -3.63
C GLU A 109 9.61 -7.13 -4.25
N LEU A 110 8.67 -6.39 -3.64
CA LEU A 110 7.28 -6.32 -4.08
C LEU A 110 7.01 -5.15 -5.03
N ILE A 111 7.81 -4.10 -4.97
CA ILE A 111 7.65 -2.86 -5.74
C ILE A 111 8.86 -2.67 -6.64
N GLU A 112 8.64 -2.54 -7.93
CA GLU A 112 9.64 -2.09 -8.90
C GLU A 112 9.61 -0.57 -8.95
N ASP A 113 10.62 0.04 -8.29
CA ASP A 113 10.68 1.49 -8.10
C ASP A 113 10.63 2.25 -9.43
N GLY A 114 9.74 3.23 -9.50
CA GLY A 114 9.50 4.04 -10.70
C GLY A 114 8.63 3.38 -11.76
N THR A 115 8.34 2.07 -11.66
CA THR A 115 7.55 1.30 -12.62
C THR A 115 6.12 1.04 -12.10
N ASP A 116 5.98 0.28 -11.01
CA ASP A 116 4.69 -0.14 -10.48
C ASP A 116 4.40 0.43 -9.07
N GLY A 117 5.26 1.33 -8.61
CA GLY A 117 5.19 2.07 -7.37
C GLY A 117 6.45 2.92 -7.17
N LEU A 118 6.58 3.54 -6.00
CA LEU A 118 7.75 4.32 -5.61
C LEU A 118 8.27 3.85 -4.25
N LEU A 119 9.59 3.85 -4.10
CA LEU A 119 10.26 3.52 -2.85
C LEU A 119 10.89 4.78 -2.25
N THR A 120 10.52 5.11 -1.01
CA THR A 120 11.16 6.17 -0.24
C THR A 120 12.33 5.60 0.56
N THR A 121 13.36 6.41 0.74
CA THR A 121 14.61 5.99 1.42
C THR A 121 14.78 6.62 2.78
N ARG A 122 14.02 7.69 3.06
CA ARG A 122 14.03 8.40 4.33
C ARG A 122 12.67 8.30 5.01
N ASP A 123 12.66 8.27 6.34
CA ASP A 123 11.45 8.37 7.14
C ASP A 123 11.03 9.85 7.25
N SER A 124 10.58 10.41 6.15
CA SER A 124 10.31 11.85 6.04
C SER A 124 9.01 12.11 5.28
N ALA A 125 8.21 13.00 5.83
CA ALA A 125 6.98 13.44 5.18
C ALA A 125 7.26 14.22 3.88
N GLU A 126 8.38 14.94 3.81
CA GLU A 126 8.79 15.66 2.60
C GLU A 126 8.98 14.70 1.42
N GLU A 127 9.62 13.54 1.64
CA GLU A 127 9.82 12.55 0.57
C GLU A 127 8.49 11.97 0.08
N LEU A 128 7.52 11.76 0.99
CA LEU A 128 6.15 11.38 0.61
C LEU A 128 5.45 12.48 -0.19
N VAL A 129 5.57 13.73 0.23
CA VAL A 129 4.99 14.90 -0.46
C VAL A 129 5.55 15.01 -1.87
N ASP A 130 6.87 14.90 -2.02
CA ASP A 130 7.56 14.97 -3.32
C ASP A 130 7.09 13.83 -4.23
N ALA A 131 6.99 12.59 -3.70
CA ALA A 131 6.55 11.43 -4.46
C ALA A 131 5.08 11.55 -4.92
N ILE A 132 4.18 11.98 -4.03
CA ILE A 132 2.76 12.20 -4.33
C ILE A 132 2.62 13.30 -5.39
N SER A 133 3.28 14.45 -5.19
CA SER A 133 3.23 15.60 -6.10
C SER A 133 3.75 15.23 -7.49
N ALA A 134 4.88 14.52 -7.58
CA ALA A 134 5.45 14.09 -8.85
C ALA A 134 4.54 13.16 -9.67
N LEU A 135 3.64 12.42 -9.01
CA LEU A 135 2.65 11.60 -9.70
C LEU A 135 1.43 12.43 -10.14
N PHE A 136 0.91 13.30 -9.28
CA PHE A 136 -0.24 14.14 -9.63
C PHE A 136 0.12 15.23 -10.65
N ASP A 137 1.34 15.75 -10.64
CA ASP A 137 1.83 16.71 -11.65
C ASP A 137 2.06 16.05 -13.02
N ASN A 138 2.09 14.71 -13.08
CA ASN A 138 2.25 13.95 -14.31
C ASN A 138 1.21 12.80 -14.40
N PRO A 139 -0.06 13.11 -14.73
CA PRO A 139 -1.12 12.11 -14.81
C PRO A 139 -0.80 10.94 -15.74
N ALA A 140 -0.14 11.20 -16.87
CA ALA A 140 0.26 10.13 -17.79
C ALA A 140 1.30 9.16 -17.19
N ARG A 141 2.13 9.63 -16.25
CA ARG A 141 3.04 8.77 -15.48
C ARG A 141 2.24 7.93 -14.48
N LEU A 142 1.30 8.54 -13.77
CA LEU A 142 0.45 7.86 -12.81
C LEU A 142 -0.37 6.75 -13.49
N ASP A 143 -0.98 7.04 -14.66
CA ASP A 143 -1.76 6.05 -15.41
C ASP A 143 -0.90 4.86 -15.83
N ARG A 144 0.30 5.10 -16.39
CA ARG A 144 1.23 4.01 -16.71
C ARG A 144 1.64 3.19 -15.48
N MET A 145 1.83 3.85 -14.34
CA MET A 145 2.19 3.16 -13.10
C MET A 145 1.03 2.32 -12.56
N LYS A 146 -0.22 2.79 -12.72
CA LYS A 146 -1.44 2.02 -12.41
C LYS A 146 -1.54 0.76 -13.28
N GLU A 147 -1.31 0.89 -14.59
CA GLU A 147 -1.28 -0.25 -15.52
C GLU A 147 -0.17 -1.25 -15.13
N ALA A 148 1.04 -0.77 -14.86
CA ALA A 148 2.15 -1.61 -14.45
C ALA A 148 1.91 -2.31 -13.11
N ALA A 149 1.27 -1.63 -12.15
CA ALA A 149 0.88 -2.24 -10.88
C ALA A 149 -0.09 -3.42 -11.10
N LEU A 150 -1.09 -3.23 -11.94
CA LEU A 150 -2.06 -4.29 -12.30
C LEU A 150 -1.38 -5.46 -13.02
N ASP A 151 -0.52 -5.19 -13.99
CA ASP A 151 0.21 -6.22 -14.74
C ASP A 151 1.12 -7.03 -13.79
N SER A 152 1.79 -6.37 -12.86
CA SER A 152 2.67 -7.02 -11.89
C SER A 152 1.92 -7.86 -10.85
N ALA A 153 0.59 -7.67 -10.71
CA ALA A 153 -0.25 -8.44 -9.79
C ALA A 153 -0.33 -9.94 -10.16
N ALA A 154 -0.07 -10.30 -11.41
CA ALA A 154 -0.11 -11.68 -11.88
C ALA A 154 0.80 -12.63 -11.05
N ARG A 155 1.89 -12.11 -10.49
CA ARG A 155 2.80 -12.87 -9.62
C ARG A 155 2.21 -13.24 -8.26
N PHE A 156 1.07 -12.65 -7.86
CA PHE A 156 0.39 -12.96 -6.61
C PHE A 156 -0.76 -13.94 -6.77
N TYR A 157 -1.10 -14.35 -8.00
CA TYR A 157 -2.13 -15.36 -8.22
C TYR A 157 -1.61 -16.73 -7.82
N VAL A 158 -2.38 -17.41 -6.97
CA VAL A 158 -2.06 -18.74 -6.47
C VAL A 158 -1.92 -19.76 -7.60
N ASP A 159 -2.70 -19.63 -8.66
CA ASP A 159 -2.68 -20.51 -9.83
C ASP A 159 -1.30 -20.56 -10.51
N SER A 160 -0.57 -19.45 -10.49
CA SER A 160 0.81 -19.38 -11.01
C SER A 160 1.78 -20.30 -10.25
N TYR A 161 1.50 -20.55 -8.97
CA TYR A 161 2.34 -21.40 -8.11
C TYR A 161 1.83 -22.82 -8.00
N ILE A 162 0.53 -23.05 -8.11
CA ILE A 162 -0.05 -24.40 -8.09
C ILE A 162 0.52 -25.25 -9.22
N ALA A 163 0.60 -24.72 -10.43
CA ALA A 163 1.17 -25.45 -11.56
C ALA A 163 2.65 -25.84 -11.31
N LEU A 164 3.43 -24.95 -10.71
CA LEU A 164 4.82 -25.22 -10.36
C LEU A 164 4.93 -26.30 -9.27
N ILE A 165 4.14 -26.16 -8.18
CA ILE A 165 4.12 -27.14 -7.08
C ILE A 165 3.72 -28.52 -7.59
N VAL A 166 2.68 -28.59 -8.43
CA VAL A 166 2.19 -29.87 -8.99
C VAL A 166 3.26 -30.52 -9.89
N SER A 167 4.04 -29.73 -10.64
CA SER A 167 5.13 -30.26 -11.47
C SER A 167 6.28 -30.87 -10.68
N GLU A 168 6.50 -30.41 -9.45
CA GLU A 168 7.56 -30.89 -8.55
C GLU A 168 7.11 -32.07 -7.66
N LEU A 169 5.80 -32.39 -7.63
CA LEU A 169 5.34 -33.53 -6.87
C LEU A 169 5.76 -34.84 -7.54
N PRO A 170 6.19 -35.86 -6.75
CA PRO A 170 6.49 -37.18 -7.29
C PRO A 170 5.26 -37.71 -8.05
N GLN A 171 5.45 -38.09 -9.31
CA GLN A 171 4.42 -38.77 -10.09
C GLN A 171 4.11 -40.11 -9.42
N GLU A 172 2.95 -40.27 -8.80
CA GLU A 172 2.51 -41.58 -8.36
C GLU A 172 2.34 -42.48 -9.57
N GLY A 173 3.26 -43.42 -9.76
CA GLY A 173 3.11 -44.41 -10.80
C GLY A 173 4.38 -44.87 -11.50
N SER A 174 5.34 -45.39 -10.73
CA SER A 174 6.30 -46.37 -11.26
C SER A 174 6.72 -47.37 -10.18
N ALA A 175 5.74 -47.98 -9.54
CA ALA A 175 5.98 -49.25 -8.87
C ALA A 175 5.69 -50.35 -9.90
N GLN A 176 6.73 -50.86 -10.51
CA GLN A 176 6.77 -52.19 -11.15
C GLN A 176 7.18 -53.22 -10.12
#